data_0e8596a560495b4da632b21c3cb3a91a
#
_entry.id   0e8596a560495b4da632b21c3cb3a91a
#
_cell.length_a   1.000
_cell.length_b   1.000
_cell.length_c   1.000
_cell.angle_alpha   90.00
_cell.angle_beta   90.00
_cell.angle_gamma   90.00
#
_symmetry.space_group_name_H-M   'P 1'
#
loop_
_entity.id
_entity.type
_entity.pdbx_description
1 polymer ?
#
loop_
_entity_poly.entity_id
_entity_poly.type
_entity_poly.pdbx_seq_one_letter_code
_entity_poly.pdbx_strand_id
1 'polypeptide(L)'
;IRDSSTSRGSEMCIRDRSFAAEFNIDDAITRVNTDDYYYDRSEMVKAAGSFSEFAKNYDLDVPQALELELMSKHIKELLSGKITYLPKYDMSGTAIRHDNYTLAKPSKIIISEGLFTLTEKVKDAFDFKIYVDIAEDIKKERFYVRAKERDLGDSADYIYKNANEKAAVHIRPCKAYADIVLSGSADRIKYKNFLNRIIAVIQEVYFAE
;
A
#
# COMPACT_ATOMS: atom_id res chain seq x y z
N ILE A 1 18.90 6.90 17.28
CA ILE A 1 17.47 6.65 17.10
C ILE A 1 17.23 6.92 15.63
N ARG A 2 17.27 5.88 14.79
CA ARG A 2 16.92 6.00 13.37
C ARG A 2 15.40 5.96 13.27
N ASP A 3 14.85 7.00 12.73
CA ASP A 3 13.43 7.10 12.41
C ASP A 3 13.06 6.00 11.43
N SER A 4 12.32 5.00 11.90
CA SER A 4 11.88 3.84 11.12
C SER A 4 10.79 4.19 10.10
N SER A 5 10.37 5.47 10.04
CA SER A 5 9.32 5.95 9.15
C SER A 5 9.78 6.17 7.69
N THR A 6 11.10 6.16 7.43
CA THR A 6 11.66 6.51 6.12
C THR A 6 11.78 5.35 5.13
N SER A 7 11.52 4.12 5.54
CA SER A 7 11.71 2.95 4.67
C SER A 7 10.54 2.63 3.74
N ARG A 8 9.47 3.39 3.76
CA ARG A 8 8.19 2.97 3.20
C ARG A 8 7.43 3.98 2.40
N GLY A 9 8.14 4.91 1.85
CA GLY A 9 7.49 5.67 0.82
C GLY A 9 7.44 4.85 -0.46
N SER A 10 6.41 4.05 -0.68
CA SER A 10 5.98 3.92 -2.06
C SER A 10 5.79 5.35 -2.56
N GLU A 11 6.10 5.63 -3.81
CA GLU A 11 5.88 6.99 -4.34
C GLU A 11 4.42 7.44 -4.15
N MET A 12 3.49 6.51 -3.95
CA MET A 12 2.09 6.75 -3.57
C MET A 12 1.96 7.36 -2.18
N CYS A 13 2.60 6.82 -1.14
CA CYS A 13 2.53 7.40 0.21
C CYS A 13 3.09 8.82 0.30
N ILE A 14 4.15 9.12 -0.48
CA ILE A 14 4.68 10.48 -0.56
C ILE A 14 3.69 11.41 -1.26
N ARG A 15 2.98 10.92 -2.27
CA ARG A 15 1.96 11.67 -3.01
C ARG A 15 0.71 11.93 -2.17
N ASP A 16 0.27 10.95 -1.38
CA ASP A 16 -0.85 11.11 -0.45
C ASP A 16 -0.59 12.21 0.58
N ARG A 17 0.63 12.25 1.14
CA ARG A 17 1.03 13.31 2.07
C ARG A 17 1.09 14.67 1.39
N SER A 18 1.59 14.73 0.15
CA SER A 18 1.62 15.97 -0.62
C SER A 18 0.22 16.46 -0.94
N PHE A 19 -0.71 15.55 -1.24
CA PHE A 19 -2.10 15.84 -1.48
C PHE A 19 -2.76 16.46 -0.23
N ALA A 20 -2.65 15.80 0.92
CA ALA A 20 -3.24 16.26 2.16
C ALA A 20 -2.66 17.63 2.62
N ALA A 21 -1.34 17.81 2.50
CA ALA A 21 -0.67 19.04 2.91
C ALA A 21 -1.00 20.23 2.00
N GLU A 22 -1.18 20.01 0.68
CA GLU A 22 -1.44 21.09 -0.27
C GLU A 22 -2.86 21.68 -0.12
N PHE A 23 -3.83 20.89 0.40
CA PHE A 23 -5.22 21.30 0.52
C PHE A 23 -5.70 21.52 1.95
N ASN A 24 -4.81 21.39 2.94
CA ASN A 24 -5.16 21.50 4.36
C ASN A 24 -6.36 20.61 4.77
N ILE A 25 -6.46 19.41 4.14
CA ILE A 25 -7.59 18.48 4.29
C ILE A 25 -7.25 17.25 5.13
N ASP A 26 -6.28 17.36 6.05
CA ASP A 26 -5.85 16.22 6.88
C ASP A 26 -7.02 15.59 7.67
N ASP A 27 -8.00 16.38 8.10
CA ASP A 27 -9.21 15.89 8.75
C ASP A 27 -10.28 15.36 7.77
N ALA A 28 -10.11 15.61 6.47
CA ALA A 28 -11.04 15.15 5.43
C ALA A 28 -10.65 13.81 4.80
N ILE A 29 -9.49 13.28 5.15
CA ILE A 29 -8.95 12.04 4.55
C ILE A 29 -8.66 11.01 5.64
N THR A 30 -9.23 9.82 5.47
CA THR A 30 -8.85 8.62 6.23
C THR A 30 -7.99 7.72 5.36
N ARG A 31 -6.86 7.25 5.92
CA ARG A 31 -5.96 6.34 5.22
C ARG A 31 -6.09 4.92 5.76
N VAL A 32 -6.14 3.96 4.84
CA VAL A 32 -6.15 2.52 5.15
C VAL A 32 -5.01 1.87 4.37
N ASN A 33 -3.98 1.46 5.08
CA ASN A 33 -2.79 0.85 4.48
C ASN A 33 -2.95 -0.67 4.44
N THR A 34 -2.79 -1.27 3.26
CA THR A 34 -2.89 -2.72 3.07
C THR A 34 -1.83 -3.48 3.87
N ASP A 35 -0.64 -2.91 4.03
CA ASP A 35 0.46 -3.55 4.74
C ASP A 35 0.16 -3.77 6.23
N ASP A 36 -0.77 -3.02 6.80
CA ASP A 36 -1.19 -3.21 8.19
C ASP A 36 -2.07 -4.47 8.39
N TYR A 37 -2.51 -5.10 7.30
CA TYR A 37 -3.38 -6.29 7.33
C TYR A 37 -2.63 -7.62 7.16
N TYR A 38 -1.30 -7.64 7.16
CA TYR A 38 -0.55 -8.90 7.23
C TYR A 38 -0.94 -9.67 8.49
N TYR A 39 -1.05 -11.00 8.36
CA TYR A 39 -1.22 -11.89 9.52
C TYR A 39 -0.03 -11.81 10.45
N ASP A 40 -0.25 -11.89 11.77
CA ASP A 40 0.83 -12.09 12.72
C ASP A 40 1.54 -13.43 12.44
N ARG A 41 2.86 -13.35 12.26
CA ARG A 41 3.74 -14.50 12.03
C ARG A 41 4.96 -14.45 12.94
N SER A 42 4.88 -13.68 14.02
CA SER A 42 5.99 -13.46 14.94
C SER A 42 6.54 -14.77 15.53
N GLU A 43 5.66 -15.70 15.88
CA GLU A 43 6.06 -17.01 16.39
C GLU A 43 6.78 -17.85 15.31
N MET A 44 6.36 -17.73 14.05
CA MET A 44 7.05 -18.40 12.94
C MET A 44 8.43 -17.81 12.68
N VAL A 45 8.58 -16.49 12.80
CA VAL A 45 9.87 -15.81 12.68
C VAL A 45 10.80 -16.22 13.82
N LYS A 46 10.30 -16.28 15.05
CA LYS A 46 11.06 -16.77 16.21
C LYS A 46 11.53 -18.21 16.01
N ALA A 47 10.64 -19.09 15.56
CA ALA A 47 10.97 -20.50 15.31
C ALA A 47 12.00 -20.67 14.19
N ALA A 48 11.97 -19.80 13.17
CA ALA A 48 12.96 -19.80 12.09
C ALA A 48 14.31 -19.17 12.49
N GLY A 49 14.39 -18.51 13.65
CA GLY A 49 15.58 -17.83 14.15
C GLY A 49 15.85 -16.46 13.54
N SER A 50 15.28 -16.15 12.38
CA SER A 50 15.35 -14.81 11.76
C SER A 50 14.24 -14.62 10.74
N PHE A 51 13.94 -13.35 10.42
CA PHE A 51 12.99 -13.01 9.34
C PHE A 51 13.48 -13.50 7.98
N SER A 52 14.77 -13.48 7.72
CA SER A 52 15.34 -13.97 6.46
C SER A 52 15.11 -15.46 6.26
N GLU A 53 15.30 -16.28 7.31
CA GLU A 53 15.03 -17.71 7.24
C GLU A 53 13.52 -18.01 7.13
N PHE A 54 12.69 -17.28 7.85
CA PHE A 54 11.24 -17.36 7.70
C PHE A 54 10.79 -17.05 6.27
N ALA A 55 11.28 -15.95 5.68
CA ALA A 55 10.88 -15.50 4.35
C ALA A 55 11.32 -16.45 3.21
N LYS A 56 12.28 -17.35 3.44
CA LYS A 56 12.63 -18.41 2.47
C LYS A 56 11.52 -19.46 2.34
N ASN A 57 10.75 -19.68 3.40
CA ASN A 57 9.75 -20.75 3.49
C ASN A 57 8.32 -20.23 3.53
N TYR A 58 8.12 -18.91 3.68
CA TYR A 58 6.81 -18.28 3.76
C TYR A 58 6.69 -17.16 2.74
N ASP A 59 5.68 -17.26 1.89
CA ASP A 59 5.44 -16.28 0.85
C ASP A 59 4.62 -15.11 1.39
N LEU A 60 5.21 -13.93 1.44
CA LEU A 60 4.56 -12.68 1.85
C LEU A 60 3.96 -11.91 0.67
N ASP A 61 4.39 -12.20 -0.56
CA ASP A 61 3.97 -11.49 -1.76
C ASP A 61 2.74 -12.14 -2.43
N VAL A 62 1.83 -12.66 -1.61
CA VAL A 62 0.58 -13.27 -2.05
C VAL A 62 -0.62 -12.71 -1.27
N PRO A 63 -1.82 -12.61 -1.88
CA PRO A 63 -3.01 -12.11 -1.20
C PRO A 63 -3.39 -12.87 0.06
N GLN A 64 -3.02 -14.15 0.15
CA GLN A 64 -3.29 -15.02 1.30
C GLN A 64 -2.45 -14.70 2.53
N ALA A 65 -1.41 -13.88 2.38
CA ALA A 65 -0.61 -13.40 3.50
C ALA A 65 -1.32 -12.28 4.31
N LEU A 66 -2.42 -11.73 3.77
CA LEU A 66 -3.15 -10.59 4.35
C LEU A 66 -4.62 -10.93 4.63
N GLU A 67 -5.18 -10.28 5.64
CA GLU A 67 -6.61 -10.32 5.96
C GLU A 67 -7.40 -9.30 5.09
N LEU A 68 -7.45 -9.54 3.78
CA LEU A 68 -8.08 -8.63 2.82
C LEU A 68 -9.59 -8.48 3.03
N GLU A 69 -10.28 -9.52 3.50
CA GLU A 69 -11.70 -9.47 3.87
C GLU A 69 -11.92 -8.53 5.06
N LEU A 70 -11.03 -8.56 6.06
CA LEU A 70 -11.09 -7.65 7.19
C LEU A 70 -10.84 -6.20 6.74
N MET A 71 -9.90 -5.99 5.83
CA MET A 71 -9.65 -4.68 5.22
C MET A 71 -10.89 -4.16 4.50
N SER A 72 -11.52 -4.97 3.65
CA SER A 72 -12.76 -4.62 2.95
C SER A 72 -13.88 -4.26 3.93
N LYS A 73 -14.02 -5.02 5.03
CA LYS A 73 -14.98 -4.73 6.10
C LYS A 73 -14.72 -3.37 6.76
N HIS A 74 -13.46 -3.09 7.14
CA HIS A 74 -13.10 -1.82 7.79
C HIS A 74 -13.34 -0.62 6.86
N ILE A 75 -13.04 -0.73 5.57
CA ILE A 75 -13.35 0.32 4.59
C ILE A 75 -14.86 0.59 4.54
N LYS A 76 -15.69 -0.46 4.47
CA LYS A 76 -17.16 -0.32 4.47
C LYS A 76 -17.72 0.27 5.78
N GLU A 77 -17.12 -0.07 6.91
CA GLU A 77 -17.47 0.54 8.21
C GLU A 77 -17.17 2.05 8.21
N LEU A 78 -15.99 2.46 7.75
CA LEU A 78 -15.63 3.87 7.62
C LEU A 78 -16.57 4.61 6.65
N LEU A 79 -16.89 4.03 5.49
CA LEU A 79 -17.85 4.58 4.52
C LEU A 79 -19.25 4.73 5.12
N SER A 80 -19.62 3.85 6.05
CA SER A 80 -20.90 3.96 6.78
C SER A 80 -20.91 4.97 7.92
N GLY A 81 -19.82 5.73 8.11
CA GLY A 81 -19.68 6.72 9.18
C GLY A 81 -19.27 6.17 10.53
N LYS A 82 -18.80 4.91 10.60
CA LYS A 82 -18.36 4.29 11.86
C LYS A 82 -16.89 4.55 12.13
N ILE A 83 -16.58 4.87 13.39
CA ILE A 83 -15.20 4.83 13.88
C ILE A 83 -14.72 3.38 13.86
N THR A 84 -13.56 3.13 13.28
CA THR A 84 -13.04 1.79 13.06
C THR A 84 -11.62 1.67 13.62
N TYR A 85 -11.32 0.54 14.24
CA TYR A 85 -9.99 0.24 14.77
C TYR A 85 -9.20 -0.54 13.73
N LEU A 86 -8.24 0.14 13.08
CA LEU A 86 -7.40 -0.47 12.06
C LEU A 86 -6.22 -1.20 12.71
N PRO A 87 -5.85 -2.38 12.22
CA PRO A 87 -4.67 -3.10 12.71
C PRO A 87 -3.40 -2.31 12.43
N LYS A 88 -2.32 -2.70 13.10
CA LYS A 88 -1.00 -2.15 12.86
C LYS A 88 0.03 -3.28 12.79
N TYR A 89 0.74 -3.35 11.68
CA TYR A 89 1.77 -4.37 11.45
C TYR A 89 3.18 -3.78 11.54
N ASP A 90 4.10 -4.53 12.17
CA ASP A 90 5.50 -4.13 12.26
C ASP A 90 6.30 -4.63 11.06
N MET A 91 6.71 -3.71 10.21
CA MET A 91 7.53 -3.97 9.04
C MET A 91 9.03 -4.04 9.34
N SER A 92 9.45 -4.01 10.61
CA SER A 92 10.88 -4.07 11.00
C SER A 92 11.50 -5.46 10.88
N GLY A 93 10.73 -6.47 10.43
CA GLY A 93 11.19 -7.85 10.28
C GLY A 93 10.82 -8.76 11.46
N THR A 94 9.99 -8.28 12.38
CA THR A 94 9.47 -9.11 13.48
C THR A 94 8.24 -9.91 13.08
N ALA A 95 7.55 -9.50 12.01
CA ALA A 95 6.25 -9.99 11.56
C ALA A 95 5.16 -9.95 12.66
N ILE A 96 5.28 -9.00 13.57
CA ILE A 96 4.32 -8.77 14.67
C ILE A 96 3.16 -7.94 14.14
N ARG A 97 1.94 -8.41 14.36
CA ARG A 97 0.75 -7.59 14.29
C ARG A 97 0.44 -7.10 15.70
N HIS A 98 0.59 -5.81 15.93
CA HIS A 98 0.42 -5.25 17.27
C HIS A 98 -1.01 -5.38 17.76
N ASP A 99 -1.18 -5.59 19.09
CA ASP A 99 -2.48 -5.57 19.76
C ASP A 99 -3.06 -4.15 19.85
N ASN A 100 -2.23 -3.12 19.65
CA ASN A 100 -2.68 -1.74 19.59
C ASN A 100 -3.15 -1.38 18.18
N TYR A 101 -4.37 -0.89 18.11
CA TYR A 101 -5.03 -0.49 16.87
C TYR A 101 -4.90 1.03 16.67
N THR A 102 -4.91 1.44 15.41
CA THR A 102 -5.06 2.85 15.06
C THR A 102 -6.53 3.20 14.97
N LEU A 103 -6.97 4.19 15.75
CA LEU A 103 -8.33 4.71 15.65
C LEU A 103 -8.48 5.49 14.35
N ALA A 104 -9.30 5.01 13.45
CA ALA A 104 -9.65 5.68 12.21
C ALA A 104 -11.06 6.28 12.32
N LYS A 105 -11.14 7.58 12.09
CA LYS A 105 -12.43 8.28 12.01
C LYS A 105 -12.93 8.26 10.57
N PRO A 106 -14.24 8.14 10.34
CA PRO A 106 -14.82 8.29 9.02
C PRO A 106 -14.55 9.69 8.49
N SER A 107 -14.28 9.79 7.20
CA SER A 107 -14.06 11.05 6.50
C SER A 107 -14.74 11.02 5.13
N LYS A 108 -14.84 12.16 4.47
CA LYS A 108 -15.43 12.26 3.12
C LYS A 108 -14.62 11.51 2.07
N ILE A 109 -13.32 11.36 2.29
CA ILE A 109 -12.42 10.65 1.38
C ILE A 109 -11.67 9.57 2.17
N ILE A 110 -11.73 8.33 1.70
CA ILE A 110 -10.94 7.22 2.21
C ILE A 110 -9.95 6.83 1.12
N ILE A 111 -8.65 6.92 1.44
CA ILE A 111 -7.59 6.51 0.54
C ILE A 111 -7.00 5.21 1.07
N SER A 112 -6.98 4.20 0.21
CA SER A 112 -6.27 2.96 0.48
C SER A 112 -5.16 2.73 -0.53
N GLU A 113 -4.03 2.23 -0.06
CA GLU A 113 -2.89 1.91 -0.89
C GLU A 113 -2.27 0.57 -0.50
N GLY A 114 -1.65 -0.08 -1.48
CA GLY A 114 -0.89 -1.31 -1.31
C GLY A 114 -1.04 -2.27 -2.49
N LEU A 115 -0.28 -3.37 -2.44
CA LEU A 115 -0.13 -4.30 -3.55
C LEU A 115 -1.43 -5.00 -3.95
N PHE A 116 -2.32 -5.27 -2.99
CA PHE A 116 -3.50 -6.12 -3.18
C PHE A 116 -4.82 -5.37 -3.06
N THR A 117 -4.82 -4.04 -3.08
CA THR A 117 -6.04 -3.20 -2.98
C THR A 117 -7.02 -3.46 -4.12
N LEU A 118 -6.55 -3.78 -5.30
CA LEU A 118 -7.41 -4.04 -6.47
C LEU A 118 -7.72 -5.53 -6.70
N THR A 119 -7.48 -6.40 -5.72
CA THR A 119 -7.87 -7.80 -5.80
C THR A 119 -9.38 -7.97 -5.66
N GLU A 120 -9.92 -9.11 -6.12
CA GLU A 120 -11.34 -9.45 -6.05
C GLU A 120 -11.96 -9.28 -4.65
N LYS A 121 -11.17 -9.47 -3.61
CA LYS A 121 -11.63 -9.38 -2.22
C LYS A 121 -11.88 -7.95 -1.73
N VAL A 122 -11.26 -6.96 -2.36
CA VAL A 122 -11.23 -5.58 -1.86
C VAL A 122 -11.73 -4.56 -2.91
N LYS A 123 -11.51 -4.81 -4.19
CA LYS A 123 -11.77 -3.85 -5.28
C LYS A 123 -13.18 -3.21 -5.26
N ASP A 124 -14.19 -3.97 -4.83
CA ASP A 124 -15.58 -3.50 -4.80
C ASP A 124 -15.90 -2.61 -3.58
N ALA A 125 -14.92 -2.37 -2.71
CA ALA A 125 -15.03 -1.39 -1.63
C ALA A 125 -14.63 0.03 -2.07
N PHE A 126 -14.19 0.24 -3.32
CA PHE A 126 -13.72 1.52 -3.83
C PHE A 126 -14.58 2.04 -4.97
N ASP A 127 -14.94 3.33 -4.88
CA ASP A 127 -15.64 4.06 -5.94
C ASP A 127 -14.70 4.40 -7.10
N PHE A 128 -13.40 4.60 -6.81
CA PHE A 128 -12.41 4.97 -7.80
C PHE A 128 -11.09 4.21 -7.61
N LYS A 129 -10.61 3.59 -8.66
CA LYS A 129 -9.48 2.65 -8.65
C LYS A 129 -8.36 3.11 -9.58
N ILE A 130 -7.17 3.26 -9.02
CA ILE A 130 -5.98 3.70 -9.74
C ILE A 130 -4.95 2.58 -9.72
N TYR A 131 -4.47 2.19 -10.89
CA TYR A 131 -3.32 1.31 -11.03
C TYR A 131 -2.09 2.11 -11.47
N VAL A 132 -0.99 1.98 -10.76
CA VAL A 132 0.28 2.60 -11.15
C VAL A 132 1.13 1.57 -11.88
N ASP A 133 1.27 1.75 -13.19
CA ASP A 133 2.10 0.90 -14.03
C ASP A 133 3.50 1.51 -14.23
N ILE A 134 4.51 0.68 -14.31
CA ILE A 134 5.90 1.12 -14.48
C ILE A 134 6.62 0.19 -15.45
N ALA A 135 7.45 0.76 -16.32
CA ALA A 135 8.28 0.01 -17.23
C ALA A 135 9.26 -0.92 -16.46
N GLU A 136 9.47 -2.11 -17.00
CA GLU A 136 10.20 -3.18 -16.32
C GLU A 136 11.66 -2.79 -15.99
N ASP A 137 12.33 -2.10 -16.89
CA ASP A 137 13.68 -1.57 -16.72
C ASP A 137 13.78 -0.60 -15.55
N ILE A 138 12.86 0.37 -15.48
CA ILE A 138 12.79 1.35 -14.39
C ILE A 138 12.44 0.67 -13.05
N LYS A 139 11.50 -0.28 -13.08
CA LYS A 139 11.15 -1.06 -11.88
C LYS A 139 12.37 -1.82 -11.36
N LYS A 140 13.11 -2.46 -12.25
CA LYS A 140 14.32 -3.21 -11.94
C LYS A 140 15.39 -2.30 -11.34
N GLU A 141 15.67 -1.17 -11.99
CA GLU A 141 16.62 -0.16 -11.48
C GLU A 141 16.27 0.29 -10.06
N ARG A 142 15.02 0.71 -9.83
CA ARG A 142 14.53 1.16 -8.51
C ARG A 142 14.60 0.06 -7.46
N PHE A 143 14.35 -1.19 -7.85
CA PHE A 143 14.49 -2.31 -6.93
C PHE A 143 15.93 -2.46 -6.45
N TYR A 144 16.91 -2.46 -7.36
CA TYR A 144 18.31 -2.66 -6.97
C TYR A 144 18.88 -1.49 -6.18
N VAL A 145 18.46 -0.26 -6.44
CA VAL A 145 18.80 0.89 -5.57
C VAL A 145 18.33 0.61 -4.13
N ARG A 146 17.07 0.23 -3.94
CA ARG A 146 16.52 -0.10 -2.61
C ARG A 146 17.14 -1.36 -2.01
N ALA A 147 17.46 -2.37 -2.81
CA ALA A 147 18.13 -3.58 -2.35
C ALA A 147 19.50 -3.28 -1.74
N LYS A 148 20.24 -2.35 -2.36
CA LYS A 148 21.51 -1.85 -1.83
C LYS A 148 21.32 -1.08 -0.51
N GLU A 149 20.32 -0.20 -0.43
CA GLU A 149 19.99 0.55 0.79
C GLU A 149 19.58 -0.38 1.95
N ARG A 150 19.00 -1.54 1.64
CA ARG A 150 18.55 -2.56 2.61
C ARG A 150 19.58 -3.66 2.87
N ASP A 151 20.74 -3.57 2.27
CA ASP A 151 21.82 -4.55 2.39
C ASP A 151 21.38 -6.00 2.06
N LEU A 152 20.61 -6.17 0.97
CA LEU A 152 20.10 -7.49 0.58
C LEU A 152 21.17 -8.40 -0.04
N GLY A 153 22.34 -7.86 -0.41
CA GLY A 153 23.47 -8.61 -0.95
C GLY A 153 23.08 -9.59 -2.08
N ASP A 154 23.60 -10.79 -2.01
CA ASP A 154 23.39 -11.85 -3.01
C ASP A 154 21.92 -12.33 -3.10
N SER A 155 21.11 -12.02 -2.11
CA SER A 155 19.68 -12.38 -2.10
C SER A 155 18.83 -11.52 -3.03
N ALA A 156 19.34 -10.37 -3.49
CA ALA A 156 18.57 -9.40 -4.25
C ALA A 156 17.96 -9.97 -5.54
N ASP A 157 18.75 -10.76 -6.29
CA ASP A 157 18.29 -11.35 -7.56
C ASP A 157 17.16 -12.35 -7.34
N TYR A 158 17.30 -13.19 -6.32
CA TYR A 158 16.25 -14.16 -5.97
C TYR A 158 14.97 -13.45 -5.53
N ILE A 159 15.08 -12.44 -4.66
CA ILE A 159 13.93 -11.66 -4.17
C ILE A 159 13.25 -10.96 -5.34
N TYR A 160 14.01 -10.32 -6.24
CA TYR A 160 13.44 -9.65 -7.41
C TYR A 160 12.65 -10.60 -8.30
N LYS A 161 13.27 -11.76 -8.61
CA LYS A 161 12.64 -12.78 -9.47
C LYS A 161 11.34 -13.27 -8.84
N ASN A 162 11.37 -13.68 -7.57
CA ASN A 162 10.21 -14.19 -6.85
C ASN A 162 9.08 -13.14 -6.79
N ALA A 163 9.39 -11.92 -6.37
CA ALA A 163 8.41 -10.83 -6.31
C ALA A 163 7.80 -10.52 -7.69
N ASN A 164 8.59 -10.59 -8.75
CA ASN A 164 8.13 -10.35 -10.11
C ASN A 164 7.21 -11.46 -10.64
N GLU A 165 7.51 -12.72 -10.33
CA GLU A 165 6.67 -13.88 -10.64
C GLU A 165 5.32 -13.78 -9.91
N LYS A 166 5.33 -13.44 -8.61
CA LYS A 166 4.09 -13.23 -7.82
C LYS A 166 3.29 -12.05 -8.34
N ALA A 167 3.93 -10.94 -8.66
CA ALA A 167 3.27 -9.79 -9.26
C ALA A 167 2.59 -10.13 -10.59
N ALA A 168 3.17 -11.02 -11.40
CA ALA A 168 2.57 -11.46 -12.66
C ALA A 168 1.23 -12.20 -12.44
N VAL A 169 1.13 -12.94 -11.34
CA VAL A 169 -0.07 -13.73 -11.01
C VAL A 169 -1.11 -12.90 -10.25
N HIS A 170 -0.69 -12.11 -9.27
CA HIS A 170 -1.59 -11.52 -8.29
C HIS A 170 -1.83 -10.02 -8.46
N ILE A 171 -0.91 -9.29 -9.10
CA ILE A 171 -0.96 -7.83 -9.17
C ILE A 171 -1.25 -7.33 -10.59
N ARG A 172 -0.51 -7.82 -11.60
CA ARG A 172 -0.68 -7.35 -12.98
C ARG A 172 -2.08 -7.57 -13.55
N PRO A 173 -2.78 -8.69 -13.27
CA PRO A 173 -4.16 -8.88 -13.73
C PRO A 173 -5.12 -7.85 -13.13
N CYS A 174 -4.85 -7.33 -11.93
CA CYS A 174 -5.68 -6.32 -11.27
C CYS A 174 -5.71 -4.97 -12.01
N LYS A 175 -4.78 -4.75 -12.95
CA LYS A 175 -4.82 -3.60 -13.86
C LYS A 175 -6.14 -3.50 -14.63
N ALA A 176 -6.78 -4.62 -14.92
CA ALA A 176 -8.08 -4.67 -15.61
C ALA A 176 -9.24 -4.08 -14.79
N TYR A 177 -9.07 -3.95 -13.47
CA TYR A 177 -10.10 -3.40 -12.57
C TYR A 177 -9.92 -1.91 -12.32
N ALA A 178 -8.86 -1.30 -12.83
CA ALA A 178 -8.57 0.11 -12.61
C ALA A 178 -9.42 1.01 -13.52
N ASP A 179 -9.95 2.07 -12.95
CA ASP A 179 -10.62 3.14 -13.71
C ASP A 179 -9.59 4.01 -14.45
N ILE A 180 -8.38 4.16 -13.87
CA ILE A 180 -7.26 4.86 -14.48
C ILE A 180 -5.96 4.09 -14.27
N VAL A 181 -5.14 4.03 -15.32
CA VAL A 181 -3.77 3.54 -15.26
C VAL A 181 -2.80 4.71 -15.39
N LEU A 182 -2.00 4.92 -14.35
CA LEU A 182 -0.98 5.97 -14.31
C LEU A 182 0.41 5.39 -14.60
N SER A 183 1.23 6.16 -15.31
CA SER A 183 2.64 5.79 -15.50
C SER A 183 3.46 6.10 -14.25
N GLY A 184 4.01 5.10 -13.58
CA GLY A 184 4.96 5.27 -12.47
C GLY A 184 6.30 5.92 -12.88
N SER A 185 6.53 6.08 -14.19
CA SER A 185 7.70 6.74 -14.75
C SER A 185 7.42 8.21 -15.13
N ALA A 186 6.19 8.68 -14.95
CA ALA A 186 5.82 10.03 -15.34
C ALA A 186 6.56 11.08 -14.50
N ASP A 187 6.88 12.19 -15.15
CA ASP A 187 7.46 13.36 -14.53
C ASP A 187 6.60 13.88 -13.37
N ARG A 188 7.27 14.34 -12.31
CA ARG A 188 6.60 14.80 -11.07
C ARG A 188 5.66 15.99 -11.32
N ILE A 189 5.99 16.86 -12.26
CA ILE A 189 5.15 18.02 -12.62
C ILE A 189 3.88 17.55 -13.31
N LYS A 190 3.99 16.59 -14.25
CA LYS A 190 2.83 16.01 -14.93
C LYS A 190 1.89 15.33 -13.93
N TYR A 191 2.44 14.61 -12.96
CA TYR A 191 1.66 14.01 -11.88
C TYR A 191 0.91 15.07 -11.05
N LYS A 192 1.61 16.11 -10.62
CA LYS A 192 1.00 17.19 -9.84
C LYS A 192 -0.16 17.83 -10.61
N ASN A 193 0.04 18.17 -11.87
CA ASN A 193 -1.01 18.76 -12.71
C ASN A 193 -2.21 17.83 -12.88
N PHE A 194 -1.98 16.52 -13.00
CA PHE A 194 -3.06 15.54 -13.10
C PHE A 194 -3.83 15.43 -11.77
N LEU A 195 -3.12 15.30 -10.65
CA LEU A 195 -3.75 15.25 -9.32
C LEU A 195 -4.57 16.50 -9.02
N ASN A 196 -4.07 17.69 -9.35
CA ASN A 196 -4.80 18.94 -9.16
C ASN A 196 -6.14 18.95 -9.93
N ARG A 197 -6.20 18.34 -11.12
CA ARG A 197 -7.45 18.21 -11.87
C ARG A 197 -8.42 17.24 -11.20
N ILE A 198 -7.94 16.10 -10.71
CA ILE A 198 -8.78 15.15 -9.95
C ILE A 198 -9.32 15.82 -8.70
N ILE A 199 -8.49 16.56 -7.96
CA ILE A 199 -8.90 17.28 -6.76
C ILE A 199 -10.00 18.28 -7.07
N ALA A 200 -9.84 19.08 -8.13
CA ALA A 200 -10.85 20.04 -8.53
C ALA A 200 -12.20 19.36 -8.80
N VAL A 201 -12.19 18.20 -9.48
CA VAL A 201 -13.42 17.42 -9.70
C VAL A 201 -14.00 16.89 -8.39
N ILE A 202 -13.17 16.35 -7.51
CA ILE A 202 -13.63 15.87 -6.20
C ILE A 202 -14.24 17.01 -5.37
N GLN A 203 -13.61 18.18 -5.36
CA GLN A 203 -14.11 19.37 -4.68
C GLN A 203 -15.49 19.79 -5.22
N GLU A 204 -15.64 19.82 -6.53
CA GLU A 204 -16.89 20.18 -7.18
C GLU A 204 -18.01 19.17 -6.89
N VAL A 205 -17.71 17.87 -6.92
CA VAL A 205 -18.71 16.80 -6.79
C VAL A 205 -19.10 16.53 -5.33
N TYR A 206 -18.15 16.56 -4.41
CA TYR A 206 -18.36 16.09 -3.03
C TYR A 206 -18.32 17.19 -1.98
N PHE A 207 -17.83 18.39 -2.31
CA PHE A 207 -17.66 19.48 -1.35
C PHE A 207 -18.35 20.79 -1.80
N ALA A 208 -18.94 20.86 -2.99
CA ALA A 208 -19.80 21.96 -3.36
C ALA A 208 -21.03 21.97 -2.43
N GLU A 209 -21.23 23.08 -1.73
CA GLU A 209 -22.42 23.35 -0.91
C GLU A 209 -23.64 23.60 -1.79
#